data_925a935e04398566f4b5e3b9096d91ab
#
_entry.id   925a935e04398566f4b5e3b9096d91ab
#
_cell.length_a   1.000
_cell.length_b   1.000
_cell.length_c   1.000
_cell.angle_alpha   90.00
_cell.angle_beta   90.00
_cell.angle_gamma   90.00
#
_symmetry.space_group_name_H-M   'P 1'
#
loop_
_entity.id
_entity.type
_entity.pdbx_description
1 polymer ?
#
loop_
_entity_poly.entity_id
_entity_poly.type
_entity_poly.pdbx_seq_one_letter_code
_entity_poly.pdbx_strand_id
1 'polypeptide(L)'
;MSNTDFSEKKQLALFDTVAKIEQSTASVTELRVPIFAPVQKLSGNSTTAQAFKKNGGIRVIETSWGKVEIRGRKLLTQVHRDLLDCVYTHASSIQYKPDGDVAMLFSQSKILREYSADKSDSYETNTKWLREKIEEIRDVTVKFEDGSKRSADFNLIKYLDYDNEASSYCITLDKRYLRFYEQELSIGYKRELPKLLKVDSALIRAIIRWFFTHKRESKYKLITVLEALGFPIESPKSLQVAKRDIKDRIPELLTFGIDYDPEEGDGFFYYRGNENVSFIPSLFKNSSTNKLPIEIKISSIEYFIGKKFITTDNKIYTILKIDFDVDLTKAIVLTEEGGDLIINISSSNEIDAKKEVYKYLDGLFSESGFIS
;
A
#
# COMPACT_ATOMS: atom_id res chain seq x y z
N MET A 1 5.69 -1.98 -34.63
CA MET A 1 6.02 -1.71 -33.21
C MET A 1 7.30 -2.46 -32.90
N SER A 2 8.37 -1.75 -32.63
CA SER A 2 9.70 -2.33 -32.44
C SER A 2 9.81 -3.01 -31.09
N ASN A 3 10.59 -4.10 -30.99
CA ASN A 3 10.86 -4.83 -29.74
C ASN A 3 11.45 -3.93 -28.65
N THR A 4 12.07 -2.81 -28.98
CA THR A 4 12.58 -1.78 -28.07
C THR A 4 11.47 -1.08 -27.27
N ASP A 5 10.38 -0.67 -27.92
CA ASP A 5 9.26 0.03 -27.26
C ASP A 5 8.55 -0.83 -26.18
N PHE A 6 8.56 -2.15 -26.37
CA PHE A 6 7.97 -3.09 -25.38
C PHE A 6 8.88 -3.34 -24.18
N SER A 7 10.20 -3.30 -24.38
CA SER A 7 11.20 -3.46 -23.32
C SER A 7 11.24 -2.22 -22.41
N GLU A 8 11.26 -1.03 -22.99
CA GLU A 8 11.27 0.23 -22.23
C GLU A 8 10.00 0.43 -21.40
N LYS A 9 8.81 0.19 -21.97
CA LYS A 9 7.55 0.27 -21.22
C LYS A 9 7.49 -0.70 -20.05
N LYS A 10 8.05 -1.90 -20.23
CA LYS A 10 8.13 -2.90 -19.17
C LYS A 10 9.08 -2.47 -18.06
N GLN A 11 10.22 -1.88 -18.41
CA GLN A 11 11.22 -1.42 -17.46
C GLN A 11 10.72 -0.22 -16.64
N LEU A 12 10.05 0.74 -17.26
CA LEU A 12 9.43 1.89 -16.60
C LEU A 12 8.32 1.47 -15.60
N ALA A 13 7.46 0.52 -16.00
CA ALA A 13 6.44 -0.02 -15.09
C ALA A 13 7.06 -0.71 -13.85
N LEU A 14 8.22 -1.32 -14.02
CA LEU A 14 9.00 -1.99 -12.99
C LEU A 14 9.47 -1.01 -11.90
N PHE A 15 10.06 0.11 -12.29
CA PHE A 15 10.52 1.15 -11.36
C PHE A 15 9.38 1.82 -10.61
N ASP A 16 8.26 2.09 -11.28
CA ASP A 16 7.07 2.65 -10.65
C ASP A 16 6.56 1.76 -9.51
N THR A 17 6.54 0.45 -9.69
CA THR A 17 6.07 -0.50 -8.67
C THR A 17 6.96 -0.48 -7.42
N VAL A 18 8.29 -0.48 -7.58
CA VAL A 18 9.22 -0.40 -6.43
C VAL A 18 9.05 0.94 -5.69
N ALA A 19 9.06 2.05 -6.41
CA ALA A 19 8.87 3.38 -5.82
C ALA A 19 7.56 3.50 -5.06
N LYS A 20 6.48 2.89 -5.55
CA LYS A 20 5.19 2.84 -4.86
C LYS A 20 5.24 1.99 -3.59
N ILE A 21 5.88 0.82 -3.64
CA ILE A 21 6.03 -0.05 -2.46
C ILE A 21 6.87 0.66 -1.39
N GLU A 22 7.94 1.36 -1.78
CA GLU A 22 8.76 2.15 -0.86
C GLU A 22 7.98 3.28 -0.16
N GLN A 23 7.04 3.91 -0.86
CA GLN A 23 6.27 5.04 -0.35
C GLN A 23 4.94 4.63 0.28
N SER A 24 4.37 3.50 -0.14
CA SER A 24 3.04 3.05 0.26
C SER A 24 3.06 1.91 1.25
N THR A 25 1.94 1.75 1.95
CA THR A 25 1.69 0.60 2.82
C THR A 25 0.77 -0.42 2.13
N ALA A 26 -0.07 0.02 1.20
CA ALA A 26 -1.01 -0.83 0.47
C ALA A 26 -1.46 -0.22 -0.86
N SER A 27 -2.01 -1.04 -1.75
CA SER A 27 -2.82 -0.53 -2.87
C SER A 27 -4.27 -0.29 -2.45
N VAL A 28 -5.00 0.55 -3.19
CA VAL A 28 -6.43 0.79 -2.95
C VAL A 28 -7.21 -0.50 -3.07
N THR A 29 -6.97 -1.29 -4.11
CA THR A 29 -7.65 -2.57 -4.34
C THR A 29 -7.39 -3.55 -3.21
N GLU A 30 -6.15 -3.66 -2.74
CA GLU A 30 -5.80 -4.56 -1.65
C GLU A 30 -6.59 -4.28 -0.36
N LEU A 31 -6.84 -3.01 -0.06
CA LEU A 31 -7.61 -2.61 1.12
C LEU A 31 -9.12 -2.70 0.93
N ARG A 32 -9.61 -2.61 -0.31
CA ARG A 32 -11.03 -2.74 -0.63
C ARG A 32 -11.47 -4.17 -0.87
N VAL A 33 -10.51 -5.03 -1.24
CA VAL A 33 -10.73 -6.47 -1.40
C VAL A 33 -10.47 -7.15 -0.06
N PRO A 34 -11.45 -7.80 0.56
CA PRO A 34 -11.33 -8.33 1.92
C PRO A 34 -10.54 -9.64 1.99
N ILE A 35 -9.27 -9.59 1.54
CA ILE A 35 -8.34 -10.73 1.64
C ILE A 35 -8.16 -11.12 3.11
N PHE A 36 -8.06 -10.13 3.99
CA PHE A 36 -7.86 -10.32 5.42
C PHE A 36 -9.19 -10.19 6.17
N ALA A 37 -9.63 -11.26 6.83
CA ALA A 37 -10.85 -11.22 7.63
C ALA A 37 -10.76 -10.16 8.73
N PRO A 38 -11.82 -9.39 9.01
CA PRO A 38 -11.84 -8.33 10.01
C PRO A 38 -11.95 -8.88 11.44
N VAL A 39 -11.08 -9.84 11.77
CA VAL A 39 -11.00 -10.52 13.08
C VAL A 39 -9.56 -10.66 13.54
N GLN A 40 -9.33 -10.64 14.84
CA GLN A 40 -8.01 -10.82 15.44
C GLN A 40 -7.58 -12.29 15.40
N LYS A 41 -8.43 -13.15 15.87
CA LYS A 41 -8.22 -14.59 15.97
C LYS A 41 -9.49 -15.32 15.54
N LEU A 42 -9.31 -16.36 14.74
CA LEU A 42 -10.41 -17.26 14.41
C LEU A 42 -10.64 -18.20 15.57
N SER A 43 -11.74 -18.00 16.29
CA SER A 43 -12.26 -19.06 17.15
C SER A 43 -12.73 -20.21 16.24
N GLY A 44 -12.34 -21.45 16.58
CA GLY A 44 -12.79 -22.63 15.85
C GLY A 44 -14.31 -22.77 15.76
N ASN A 45 -15.04 -22.10 16.67
CA ASN A 45 -16.49 -22.08 16.72
C ASN A 45 -17.13 -20.85 16.05
N SER A 46 -16.31 -19.93 15.48
CA SER A 46 -16.88 -18.80 14.74
C SER A 46 -17.52 -19.25 13.44
N THR A 47 -18.63 -18.63 13.05
CA THR A 47 -19.34 -18.90 11.80
C THR A 47 -18.38 -18.84 10.60
N THR A 48 -17.52 -17.84 10.56
CA THR A 48 -16.50 -17.65 9.50
C THR A 48 -15.50 -18.81 9.47
N ALA A 49 -15.00 -19.26 10.63
CA ALA A 49 -14.05 -20.37 10.69
C ALA A 49 -14.70 -21.70 10.29
N GLN A 50 -15.94 -21.93 10.73
CA GLN A 50 -16.68 -23.12 10.37
C GLN A 50 -17.01 -23.16 8.89
N ALA A 51 -17.47 -22.05 8.30
CA ALA A 51 -17.74 -21.93 6.87
C ALA A 51 -16.47 -22.17 6.05
N PHE A 52 -15.35 -21.57 6.43
CA PHE A 52 -14.05 -21.77 5.78
C PHE A 52 -13.62 -23.25 5.83
N LYS A 53 -13.72 -23.87 7.00
CA LYS A 53 -13.38 -25.28 7.18
C LYS A 53 -14.31 -26.22 6.41
N LYS A 54 -15.63 -25.95 6.43
CA LYS A 54 -16.65 -26.72 5.69
C LYS A 54 -16.41 -26.65 4.18
N ASN A 55 -15.94 -25.49 3.69
CA ASN A 55 -15.63 -25.28 2.27
C ASN A 55 -14.19 -25.72 1.90
N GLY A 56 -13.58 -26.61 2.68
CA GLY A 56 -12.26 -27.16 2.35
C GLY A 56 -11.11 -26.16 2.37
N GLY A 57 -11.20 -25.11 3.21
CA GLY A 57 -10.20 -24.07 3.27
C GLY A 57 -10.36 -23.00 2.18
N ILE A 58 -11.56 -22.83 1.67
CA ILE A 58 -11.89 -21.82 0.64
C ILE A 58 -12.85 -20.80 1.23
N ARG A 59 -12.52 -19.51 1.08
CA ARG A 59 -13.41 -18.38 1.36
C ARG A 59 -13.68 -17.63 0.07
N VAL A 60 -14.94 -17.46 -0.27
CA VAL A 60 -15.37 -16.67 -1.43
C VAL A 60 -16.08 -15.42 -0.93
N ILE A 61 -15.73 -14.27 -1.49
CA ILE A 61 -16.33 -12.98 -1.15
C ILE A 61 -16.62 -12.26 -2.46
N GLU A 62 -17.84 -11.78 -2.60
CA GLU A 62 -18.26 -10.93 -3.70
C GLU A 62 -18.47 -9.52 -3.19
N THR A 63 -17.85 -8.55 -3.86
CA THR A 63 -17.95 -7.13 -3.57
C THR A 63 -18.30 -6.37 -4.84
N SER A 64 -18.65 -5.10 -4.72
CA SER A 64 -18.83 -4.21 -5.88
C SER A 64 -17.56 -4.05 -6.75
N TRP A 65 -16.39 -4.44 -6.23
CA TRP A 65 -15.08 -4.36 -6.89
C TRP A 65 -14.69 -5.64 -7.63
N GLY A 66 -15.31 -6.75 -7.28
CA GLY A 66 -15.03 -8.03 -7.89
C GLY A 66 -15.24 -9.20 -6.93
N LYS A 67 -14.88 -10.37 -7.41
CA LYS A 67 -14.94 -11.61 -6.66
C LYS A 67 -13.56 -12.03 -6.21
N VAL A 68 -13.43 -12.40 -4.95
CA VAL A 68 -12.19 -12.90 -4.34
C VAL A 68 -12.41 -14.30 -3.82
N GLU A 69 -11.55 -15.20 -4.22
CA GLU A 69 -11.49 -16.54 -3.66
C GLU A 69 -10.14 -16.72 -2.98
N ILE A 70 -10.14 -17.05 -1.69
CA ILE A 70 -8.96 -17.22 -0.87
C ILE A 70 -8.89 -18.68 -0.48
N ARG A 71 -7.80 -19.36 -0.85
CA ARG A 71 -7.54 -20.77 -0.57
C ARG A 71 -6.34 -20.92 0.32
N GLY A 72 -6.43 -21.71 1.39
CA GLY A 72 -5.30 -21.97 2.27
C GLY A 72 -5.64 -22.86 3.44
N ARG A 73 -4.62 -23.23 4.20
CA ARG A 73 -4.79 -23.98 5.45
C ARG A 73 -5.35 -23.11 6.58
N LYS A 74 -5.08 -21.82 6.50
CA LYS A 74 -5.48 -20.80 7.47
C LYS A 74 -6.16 -19.64 6.77
N LEU A 75 -7.17 -19.08 7.40
CA LEU A 75 -7.78 -17.84 6.96
C LEU A 75 -6.90 -16.66 7.41
N LEU A 76 -6.54 -15.79 6.47
CA LEU A 76 -5.81 -14.57 6.79
C LEU A 76 -6.71 -13.61 7.57
N THR A 77 -6.16 -13.02 8.63
CA THR A 77 -6.85 -12.09 9.55
C THR A 77 -6.13 -10.75 9.59
N GLN A 78 -6.65 -9.80 10.36
CA GLN A 78 -6.00 -8.50 10.52
C GLN A 78 -4.60 -8.60 11.14
N VAL A 79 -4.30 -9.66 11.90
CA VAL A 79 -2.92 -9.92 12.38
C VAL A 79 -1.93 -10.04 11.23
N HIS A 80 -2.31 -10.75 10.17
CA HIS A 80 -1.47 -10.94 8.99
C HIS A 80 -1.33 -9.63 8.20
N ARG A 81 -2.42 -8.82 8.13
CA ARG A 81 -2.36 -7.49 7.52
C ARG A 81 -1.43 -6.57 8.30
N ASP A 82 -1.56 -6.52 9.62
CA ASP A 82 -0.71 -5.72 10.49
C ASP A 82 0.77 -6.06 10.31
N LEU A 83 1.10 -7.35 10.19
CA LEU A 83 2.46 -7.79 9.93
C LEU A 83 2.98 -7.37 8.56
N LEU A 84 2.16 -7.47 7.51
CA LEU A 84 2.54 -6.97 6.18
C LEU A 84 2.78 -5.46 6.20
N ASP A 85 1.95 -4.69 6.88
CA ASP A 85 2.13 -3.25 7.06
C ASP A 85 3.47 -2.93 7.75
N CYS A 86 3.82 -3.70 8.79
CA CYS A 86 5.13 -3.57 9.45
C CYS A 86 6.27 -3.90 8.49
N VAL A 87 6.15 -4.96 7.69
CA VAL A 87 7.17 -5.35 6.70
C VAL A 87 7.36 -4.26 5.66
N TYR A 88 6.28 -3.76 5.04
CA TYR A 88 6.35 -2.66 4.06
C TYR A 88 6.91 -1.37 4.64
N THR A 89 6.65 -1.11 5.93
CA THR A 89 7.13 0.11 6.60
C THR A 89 8.61 0.01 6.99
N HIS A 90 9.08 -1.18 7.34
CA HIS A 90 10.39 -1.40 7.95
C HIS A 90 11.34 -2.27 7.13
N ALA A 91 11.01 -2.57 5.86
CA ALA A 91 11.96 -3.22 4.97
C ALA A 91 13.27 -2.42 4.92
N SER A 92 14.38 -3.12 5.10
CA SER A 92 15.73 -2.52 5.03
C SER A 92 16.24 -2.42 3.60
N SER A 93 15.70 -3.26 2.70
CA SER A 93 15.98 -3.25 1.27
C SER A 93 14.78 -3.77 0.51
N ILE A 94 14.50 -3.14 -0.62
CA ILE A 94 13.46 -3.57 -1.57
C ILE A 94 14.16 -3.67 -2.93
N GLN A 95 14.13 -4.86 -3.53
CA GLN A 95 14.84 -5.14 -4.77
C GLN A 95 13.91 -5.74 -5.82
N TYR A 96 14.06 -5.30 -7.03
CA TYR A 96 13.38 -5.84 -8.19
C TYR A 96 14.14 -7.04 -8.75
N LYS A 97 13.42 -8.14 -9.00
CA LYS A 97 14.00 -9.33 -9.64
C LYS A 97 13.76 -9.31 -11.16
N PRO A 98 14.66 -9.92 -11.96
CA PRO A 98 14.52 -9.94 -13.44
C PRO A 98 13.21 -10.55 -13.94
N ASP A 99 12.59 -11.46 -13.15
CA ASP A 99 11.30 -12.09 -13.48
C ASP A 99 10.09 -11.22 -13.15
N GLY A 100 10.30 -10.04 -12.56
CA GLY A 100 9.26 -9.09 -12.18
C GLY A 100 8.72 -9.25 -10.76
N ASP A 101 9.24 -10.18 -9.99
CA ASP A 101 8.94 -10.29 -8.56
C ASP A 101 9.71 -9.20 -7.78
N VAL A 102 9.29 -8.89 -6.55
CA VAL A 102 9.98 -7.95 -5.68
C VAL A 102 10.43 -8.65 -4.41
N ALA A 103 11.73 -8.58 -4.10
CA ALA A 103 12.29 -9.07 -2.85
C ALA A 103 12.33 -7.96 -1.81
N MET A 104 11.97 -8.28 -0.56
CA MET A 104 11.99 -7.37 0.58
C MET A 104 12.76 -8.03 1.73
N LEU A 105 13.81 -7.36 2.18
CA LEU A 105 14.62 -7.79 3.33
C LEU A 105 14.18 -7.03 4.58
N PHE A 106 14.02 -7.71 5.70
CA PHE A 106 13.69 -7.08 6.98
C PHE A 106 14.20 -7.85 8.19
N SER A 107 14.45 -7.13 9.29
CA SER A 107 14.90 -7.71 10.56
C SER A 107 13.72 -8.22 11.37
N GLN A 108 13.83 -9.44 11.93
CA GLN A 108 12.84 -10.01 12.84
C GLN A 108 12.57 -9.13 14.05
N SER A 109 13.64 -8.71 14.71
CA SER A 109 13.55 -7.94 15.96
C SER A 109 12.86 -6.59 15.73
N LYS A 110 13.09 -5.97 14.56
CA LYS A 110 12.44 -4.70 14.21
C LYS A 110 10.94 -4.87 14.02
N ILE A 111 10.52 -5.92 13.28
CA ILE A 111 9.10 -6.19 13.08
C ILE A 111 8.40 -6.57 14.37
N LEU A 112 8.99 -7.43 15.20
CA LEU A 112 8.42 -7.84 16.48
C LEU A 112 8.26 -6.65 17.43
N ARG A 113 9.28 -5.78 17.52
CA ARG A 113 9.24 -4.58 18.35
C ARG A 113 8.11 -3.63 17.92
N GLU A 114 7.98 -3.39 16.62
CA GLU A 114 6.96 -2.50 16.09
C GLU A 114 5.55 -3.05 16.30
N TYR A 115 5.38 -4.35 16.00
CA TYR A 115 4.09 -5.02 16.16
C TYR A 115 3.64 -5.11 17.63
N SER A 116 4.58 -5.27 18.58
CA SER A 116 4.29 -5.48 20.00
C SER A 116 4.45 -4.25 20.88
N ALA A 117 4.87 -3.10 20.32
CA ALA A 117 5.33 -1.93 21.08
C ALA A 117 4.38 -1.43 22.18
N ASP A 118 3.08 -1.74 22.10
CA ASP A 118 2.06 -1.32 23.07
C ASP A 118 1.07 -2.43 23.41
N LYS A 119 1.39 -3.69 23.08
CA LYS A 119 0.51 -4.82 23.44
C LYS A 119 0.94 -5.34 24.79
N SER A 120 0.00 -5.38 25.75
CA SER A 120 0.23 -5.93 27.09
C SER A 120 0.82 -7.34 26.99
N ASP A 121 1.62 -7.72 27.98
CA ASP A 121 2.43 -8.95 28.11
C ASP A 121 1.76 -10.30 27.80
N SER A 122 0.48 -10.31 27.44
CA SER A 122 -0.28 -11.51 27.11
C SER A 122 -0.01 -12.07 25.69
N TYR A 123 0.73 -11.38 24.83
CA TYR A 123 1.09 -11.87 23.52
C TYR A 123 2.54 -12.34 23.50
N GLU A 124 2.74 -13.64 23.54
CA GLU A 124 4.03 -14.27 23.21
C GLU A 124 4.39 -14.06 21.73
N THR A 125 4.64 -12.79 21.37
CA THR A 125 5.17 -12.45 20.05
C THR A 125 6.67 -12.75 20.03
N ASN A 126 7.01 -13.94 19.64
CA ASN A 126 8.38 -14.39 19.49
C ASN A 126 8.72 -14.68 18.01
N THR A 127 9.97 -14.97 17.74
CA THR A 127 10.46 -15.26 16.39
C THR A 127 9.74 -16.45 15.74
N LYS A 128 9.37 -17.48 16.52
CA LYS A 128 8.62 -18.64 16.05
C LYS A 128 7.22 -18.22 15.58
N TRP A 129 6.51 -17.41 16.40
CA TRP A 129 5.21 -16.89 16.04
C TRP A 129 5.26 -16.02 14.77
N LEU A 130 6.25 -15.12 14.65
CA LEU A 130 6.43 -14.30 13.46
C LEU A 130 6.60 -15.15 12.21
N ARG A 131 7.48 -16.17 12.29
CA ARG A 131 7.71 -17.12 11.21
C ARG A 131 6.42 -17.83 10.81
N GLU A 132 5.71 -18.40 11.77
CA GLU A 132 4.42 -19.06 11.53
C GLU A 132 3.43 -18.15 10.80
N LYS A 133 3.32 -16.87 11.20
CA LYS A 133 2.43 -15.91 10.56
C LYS A 133 2.84 -15.56 9.12
N ILE A 134 4.11 -15.43 8.85
CA ILE A 134 4.60 -15.18 7.48
C ILE A 134 4.39 -16.43 6.62
N GLU A 135 4.63 -17.62 7.14
CA GLU A 135 4.34 -18.88 6.46
C GLU A 135 2.84 -19.05 6.17
N GLU A 136 1.96 -18.68 7.11
CA GLU A 136 0.51 -18.66 6.90
C GLU A 136 0.12 -17.73 5.72
N ILE A 137 0.77 -16.56 5.56
CA ILE A 137 0.55 -15.66 4.41
C ILE A 137 1.06 -16.28 3.11
N ARG A 138 2.23 -16.90 3.11
CA ARG A 138 2.81 -17.56 1.94
C ARG A 138 1.94 -18.71 1.44
N ASP A 139 1.37 -19.49 2.36
CA ASP A 139 0.60 -20.71 2.04
C ASP A 139 -0.83 -20.41 1.53
N VAL A 140 -1.18 -19.13 1.38
CA VAL A 140 -2.49 -18.72 0.87
C VAL A 140 -2.39 -18.31 -0.59
N THR A 141 -3.25 -18.90 -1.41
CA THR A 141 -3.48 -18.47 -2.80
C THR A 141 -4.73 -17.60 -2.87
N VAL A 142 -4.61 -16.46 -3.51
CA VAL A 142 -5.71 -15.53 -3.77
C VAL A 142 -6.04 -15.57 -5.24
N LYS A 143 -7.30 -15.84 -5.58
CA LYS A 143 -7.85 -15.63 -6.90
C LYS A 143 -8.72 -14.40 -6.86
N PHE A 144 -8.38 -13.41 -7.66
CA PHE A 144 -9.15 -12.19 -7.83
C PHE A 144 -9.73 -12.12 -9.23
N GLU A 145 -11.02 -11.80 -9.33
CA GLU A 145 -11.72 -11.58 -10.58
C GLU A 145 -12.41 -10.22 -10.51
N ASP A 146 -11.97 -9.29 -11.36
CA ASP A 146 -12.56 -7.96 -11.44
C ASP A 146 -13.88 -7.95 -12.22
N GLY A 147 -14.63 -6.85 -12.11
CA GLY A 147 -15.91 -6.69 -12.83
C GLY A 147 -15.79 -6.74 -14.37
N SER A 148 -14.57 -6.68 -14.93
CA SER A 148 -14.28 -6.81 -16.36
C SER A 148 -13.92 -8.23 -16.78
N LYS A 149 -14.12 -9.21 -15.89
CA LYS A 149 -13.80 -10.64 -16.07
C LYS A 149 -12.31 -10.96 -16.21
N ARG A 150 -11.42 -10.02 -15.82
CA ARG A 150 -10.01 -10.33 -15.69
C ARG A 150 -9.78 -11.06 -14.38
N SER A 151 -9.10 -12.19 -14.43
CA SER A 151 -8.77 -12.97 -13.24
C SER A 151 -7.25 -13.09 -13.09
N ALA A 152 -6.79 -13.12 -11.85
CA ALA A 152 -5.42 -13.40 -11.50
C ALA A 152 -5.37 -14.30 -10.26
N ASP A 153 -4.58 -15.36 -10.36
CA ASP A 153 -4.25 -16.23 -9.23
C ASP A 153 -2.83 -15.90 -8.78
N PHE A 154 -2.64 -15.63 -7.50
CA PHE A 154 -1.32 -15.29 -6.95
C PHE A 154 -1.23 -15.67 -5.47
N ASN A 155 0.02 -15.78 -5.00
CA ASN A 155 0.34 -15.80 -3.59
C ASN A 155 0.83 -14.39 -3.19
N LEU A 156 0.47 -13.90 -2.02
CA LEU A 156 0.99 -12.61 -1.53
C LEU A 156 2.51 -12.70 -1.37
N ILE A 157 3.00 -13.78 -0.77
CA ILE A 157 4.42 -14.11 -0.66
C ILE A 157 4.67 -15.36 -1.50
N LYS A 158 5.54 -15.26 -2.50
CA LYS A 158 5.91 -16.37 -3.38
C LYS A 158 7.02 -17.24 -2.78
N TYR A 159 8.04 -16.59 -2.21
CA TYR A 159 9.17 -17.22 -1.56
C TYR A 159 9.45 -16.57 -0.21
N LEU A 160 9.97 -17.37 0.69
CA LEU A 160 10.39 -16.96 2.03
C LEU A 160 11.73 -17.60 2.33
N ASP A 161 12.74 -16.77 2.43
CA ASP A 161 14.09 -17.14 2.84
C ASP A 161 14.39 -16.58 4.22
N TYR A 162 15.16 -17.30 5.01
CA TYR A 162 15.55 -16.91 6.35
C TYR A 162 17.05 -17.06 6.55
N ASP A 163 17.69 -15.98 6.98
CA ASP A 163 19.09 -15.96 7.40
C ASP A 163 19.18 -16.06 8.93
N ASN A 164 19.68 -17.19 9.43
CA ASN A 164 19.83 -17.43 10.87
C ASN A 164 20.90 -16.53 11.50
N GLU A 165 22.00 -16.26 10.79
CA GLU A 165 23.11 -15.46 11.32
C GLU A 165 22.70 -13.97 11.42
N ALA A 166 22.09 -13.44 10.38
CA ALA A 166 21.62 -12.06 10.36
C ALA A 166 20.28 -11.86 11.07
N SER A 167 19.60 -12.92 11.52
CA SER A 167 18.24 -12.84 12.08
C SER A 167 17.28 -12.04 11.21
N SER A 168 17.34 -12.27 9.91
CA SER A 168 16.59 -11.54 8.90
C SER A 168 15.77 -12.46 8.00
N TYR A 169 14.68 -11.90 7.47
CA TYR A 169 13.85 -12.53 6.46
C TYR A 169 14.01 -11.81 5.12
N CYS A 170 14.00 -12.61 4.06
CA CYS A 170 13.77 -12.13 2.71
C CYS A 170 12.45 -12.73 2.20
N ILE A 171 11.44 -11.91 1.98
CA ILE A 171 10.22 -12.31 1.29
C ILE A 171 10.27 -11.87 -0.17
N THR A 172 9.72 -12.71 -1.04
CA THR A 172 9.53 -12.35 -2.45
C THR A 172 8.04 -12.23 -2.72
N LEU A 173 7.58 -11.04 -3.10
CA LEU A 173 6.21 -10.77 -3.51
C LEU A 173 6.00 -11.25 -4.95
N ASP A 174 4.86 -11.88 -5.22
CA ASP A 174 4.49 -12.36 -6.57
C ASP A 174 4.20 -11.16 -7.49
N LYS A 175 4.81 -11.14 -8.67
CA LYS A 175 4.55 -10.10 -9.70
C LYS A 175 3.08 -9.95 -10.06
N ARG A 176 2.27 -11.00 -9.94
CA ARG A 176 0.83 -10.95 -10.21
C ARG A 176 0.07 -10.17 -9.13
N TYR A 177 0.49 -10.32 -7.87
CA TYR A 177 0.00 -9.50 -6.77
C TYR A 177 0.41 -8.03 -6.93
N LEU A 178 1.62 -7.77 -7.42
CA LEU A 178 2.14 -6.43 -7.63
C LEU A 178 1.36 -5.62 -8.69
N ARG A 179 0.57 -6.29 -9.55
CA ARG A 179 -0.33 -5.59 -10.49
C ARG A 179 -1.33 -4.67 -9.81
N PHE A 180 -1.69 -4.92 -8.56
CA PHE A 180 -2.52 -4.00 -7.78
C PHE A 180 -1.82 -2.65 -7.55
N TYR A 181 -0.49 -2.64 -7.46
CA TYR A 181 0.31 -1.43 -7.37
C TYR A 181 0.55 -0.77 -8.74
N GLU A 182 0.65 -1.55 -9.80
CA GLU A 182 0.92 -1.04 -11.15
C GLU A 182 -0.27 -0.29 -11.75
N GLN A 183 -1.47 -0.81 -11.56
CA GLN A 183 -2.67 -0.34 -12.27
C GLN A 183 -3.46 0.71 -11.49
N GLU A 184 -3.23 0.85 -10.20
CA GLU A 184 -4.06 1.64 -9.31
C GLU A 184 -3.28 2.59 -8.41
N LEU A 185 -4.05 3.42 -7.70
CA LEU A 185 -3.51 4.24 -6.63
C LEU A 185 -3.01 3.36 -5.50
N SER A 186 -1.83 3.64 -4.99
CA SER A 186 -1.38 3.11 -3.71
C SER A 186 -1.56 4.14 -2.60
N ILE A 187 -1.52 3.66 -1.37
CA ILE A 187 -1.82 4.48 -0.19
C ILE A 187 -0.67 4.37 0.79
N GLY A 188 -0.12 5.52 1.15
CA GLY A 188 0.85 5.66 2.22
C GLY A 188 0.18 6.06 3.52
N TYR A 189 0.24 5.20 4.54
CA TYR A 189 -0.19 5.48 5.90
C TYR A 189 0.84 5.03 6.95
N LYS A 190 2.10 5.00 6.56
CA LYS A 190 3.21 4.58 7.46
C LYS A 190 3.26 5.40 8.74
N ARG A 191 2.92 6.69 8.69
CA ARG A 191 2.88 7.58 9.86
C ARG A 191 1.76 7.24 10.85
N GLU A 192 0.66 6.68 10.34
CA GLU A 192 -0.47 6.26 11.17
C GLU A 192 -0.33 4.83 11.69
N LEU A 193 0.61 4.04 11.16
CA LEU A 193 0.76 2.64 11.53
C LEU A 193 0.96 2.41 13.02
N PRO A 194 1.82 3.16 13.74
CA PRO A 194 1.98 2.97 15.19
C PRO A 194 0.68 3.19 15.99
N LYS A 195 -0.12 4.19 15.62
CA LYS A 195 -1.44 4.41 16.23
C LYS A 195 -2.42 3.31 15.86
N LEU A 196 -2.42 2.88 14.60
CA LEU A 196 -3.30 1.83 14.10
C LEU A 196 -3.05 0.50 14.81
N LEU A 197 -1.79 0.15 15.06
CA LEU A 197 -1.42 -1.08 15.77
C LEU A 197 -1.84 -1.08 17.25
N LYS A 198 -2.04 0.11 17.87
CA LYS A 198 -2.56 0.25 19.24
C LYS A 198 -4.05 -0.03 19.37
N VAL A 199 -4.79 0.04 18.26
CA VAL A 199 -6.22 -0.26 18.25
C VAL A 199 -6.43 -1.76 18.46
N ASP A 200 -7.01 -2.16 19.58
CA ASP A 200 -7.16 -3.57 19.95
C ASP A 200 -8.13 -4.33 19.02
N SER A 201 -9.22 -3.68 18.60
CA SER A 201 -10.22 -4.31 17.75
C SER A 201 -9.72 -4.47 16.31
N ALA A 202 -9.68 -5.70 15.84
CA ALA A 202 -9.35 -6.03 14.45
C ALA A 202 -10.40 -5.49 13.48
N LEU A 203 -11.67 -5.47 13.88
CA LEU A 203 -12.74 -4.88 13.07
C LEU A 203 -12.50 -3.38 12.89
N ILE A 204 -12.17 -2.67 13.94
CA ILE A 204 -11.89 -1.22 13.88
C ILE A 204 -10.65 -0.95 13.01
N ARG A 205 -9.56 -1.73 13.14
CA ARG A 205 -8.40 -1.58 12.24
C ARG A 205 -8.75 -1.80 10.77
N ALA A 206 -9.62 -2.78 10.49
CA ALA A 206 -10.10 -3.02 9.12
C ALA A 206 -10.92 -1.84 8.60
N ILE A 207 -11.85 -1.29 9.42
CA ILE A 207 -12.65 -0.10 9.09
C ILE A 207 -11.75 1.09 8.80
N ILE A 208 -10.76 1.38 9.65
CA ILE A 208 -9.83 2.50 9.47
C ILE A 208 -9.09 2.38 8.13
N ARG A 209 -8.51 1.20 7.82
CA ARG A 209 -7.81 0.97 6.56
C ARG A 209 -8.73 1.13 5.34
N TRP A 210 -9.97 0.68 5.44
CA TRP A 210 -10.95 0.82 4.38
C TRP A 210 -11.23 2.30 4.11
N PHE A 211 -11.41 3.13 5.16
CA PHE A 211 -11.62 4.57 5.02
C PHE A 211 -10.40 5.30 4.43
N PHE A 212 -9.19 4.86 4.69
CA PHE A 212 -7.99 5.41 4.05
C PHE A 212 -8.03 5.33 2.53
N THR A 213 -8.86 4.46 1.95
CA THR A 213 -9.05 4.36 0.50
C THR A 213 -10.07 5.35 -0.06
N HIS A 214 -10.71 6.14 0.78
CA HIS A 214 -11.82 7.00 0.38
C HIS A 214 -11.42 8.48 0.42
N LYS A 215 -12.16 9.28 -0.37
CA LYS A 215 -11.99 10.73 -0.37
C LYS A 215 -12.48 11.31 0.96
N ARG A 216 -11.93 12.46 1.32
CA ARG A 216 -12.44 13.29 2.43
C ARG A 216 -13.91 13.61 2.22
N GLU A 217 -14.60 13.89 3.32
CA GLU A 217 -16.05 14.28 3.33
C GLU A 217 -16.95 13.21 2.69
N SER A 218 -16.63 11.93 2.94
CA SER A 218 -17.47 10.83 2.46
C SER A 218 -18.31 10.25 3.59
N LYS A 219 -19.52 9.77 3.24
CA LYS A 219 -20.51 9.19 4.14
C LYS A 219 -20.91 7.79 3.69
N TYR A 220 -20.91 6.84 4.61
CA TYR A 220 -21.24 5.45 4.32
C TYR A 220 -22.12 4.82 5.39
N LYS A 221 -23.09 4.01 4.97
CA LYS A 221 -23.89 3.18 5.89
C LYS A 221 -23.01 2.11 6.53
N LEU A 222 -23.26 1.81 7.80
CA LEU A 222 -22.58 0.73 8.53
C LEU A 222 -22.57 -0.58 7.74
N ILE A 223 -23.74 -1.00 7.25
CA ILE A 223 -23.88 -2.26 6.51
C ILE A 223 -22.98 -2.29 5.28
N THR A 224 -22.93 -1.20 4.51
CA THR A 224 -22.06 -1.09 3.31
C THR A 224 -20.59 -1.27 3.66
N VAL A 225 -20.13 -0.71 4.79
CA VAL A 225 -18.73 -0.85 5.24
C VAL A 225 -18.46 -2.29 5.69
N LEU A 226 -19.36 -2.90 6.46
CA LEU A 226 -19.23 -4.27 6.93
C LEU A 226 -19.23 -5.29 5.77
N GLU A 227 -20.10 -5.11 4.77
CA GLU A 227 -20.14 -5.92 3.55
C GLU A 227 -18.84 -5.81 2.77
N ALA A 228 -18.35 -4.58 2.57
CA ALA A 228 -17.08 -4.34 1.87
C ALA A 228 -15.89 -5.01 2.57
N LEU A 229 -15.94 -5.16 3.90
CA LEU A 229 -14.94 -5.86 4.68
C LEU A 229 -15.15 -7.38 4.74
N GLY A 230 -16.20 -7.90 4.07
CA GLY A 230 -16.57 -9.31 4.13
C GLY A 230 -16.93 -9.78 5.55
N PHE A 231 -17.52 -8.89 6.36
CA PHE A 231 -18.03 -9.22 7.68
C PHE A 231 -19.35 -9.99 7.54
N PRO A 232 -19.60 -11.04 8.35
CA PRO A 232 -20.84 -11.84 8.25
C PRO A 232 -22.04 -11.07 8.85
N ILE A 233 -22.73 -10.32 7.99
CA ILE A 233 -23.89 -9.49 8.35
C ILE A 233 -25.19 -10.27 8.47
N GLU A 234 -25.27 -11.48 7.91
CA GLU A 234 -26.46 -12.33 7.93
C GLU A 234 -26.80 -12.84 9.35
N SER A 235 -25.84 -12.79 10.26
CA SER A 235 -26.02 -13.15 11.66
C SER A 235 -26.41 -11.93 12.48
N PRO A 236 -27.66 -11.82 12.97
CA PRO A 236 -28.09 -10.69 13.83
C PRO A 236 -27.20 -10.52 15.07
N LYS A 237 -26.74 -11.63 15.65
CA LYS A 237 -25.84 -11.61 16.80
C LYS A 237 -24.47 -11.01 16.44
N SER A 238 -23.91 -11.41 15.31
CA SER A 238 -22.62 -10.86 14.83
C SER A 238 -22.74 -9.37 14.56
N LEU A 239 -23.82 -8.93 13.95
CA LEU A 239 -24.10 -7.52 13.67
C LEU A 239 -24.24 -6.70 14.96
N GLN A 240 -24.95 -7.22 15.96
CA GLN A 240 -25.07 -6.55 17.28
C GLN A 240 -23.69 -6.39 17.97
N VAL A 241 -22.86 -7.44 17.92
CA VAL A 241 -21.51 -7.39 18.46
C VAL A 241 -20.66 -6.33 17.74
N ALA A 242 -20.75 -6.29 16.40
CA ALA A 242 -20.04 -5.27 15.62
C ALA A 242 -20.52 -3.85 15.95
N LYS A 243 -21.85 -3.62 16.00
CA LYS A 243 -22.43 -2.31 16.38
C LYS A 243 -21.92 -1.86 17.76
N ARG A 244 -21.89 -2.76 18.73
CA ARG A 244 -21.37 -2.45 20.07
C ARG A 244 -19.88 -2.14 20.05
N ASP A 245 -19.05 -2.98 19.43
CA ASP A 245 -17.60 -2.78 19.33
C ASP A 245 -17.27 -1.43 18.66
N ILE A 246 -17.99 -1.06 17.61
CA ILE A 246 -17.83 0.22 16.92
C ILE A 246 -18.24 1.38 17.84
N LYS A 247 -19.40 1.29 18.52
CA LYS A 247 -19.89 2.32 19.43
C LYS A 247 -18.92 2.56 20.60
N ASP A 248 -18.39 1.51 21.19
CA ASP A 248 -17.45 1.58 22.29
C ASP A 248 -16.10 2.21 21.89
N ARG A 249 -15.80 2.26 20.58
CA ARG A 249 -14.52 2.71 20.02
C ARG A 249 -14.62 3.94 19.11
N ILE A 250 -15.71 4.70 19.23
CA ILE A 250 -15.86 5.99 18.55
C ILE A 250 -14.66 6.92 18.81
N PRO A 251 -14.15 7.06 20.06
CA PRO A 251 -12.99 7.91 20.32
C PRO A 251 -11.74 7.48 19.53
N GLU A 252 -11.51 6.18 19.36
CA GLU A 252 -10.40 5.66 18.57
C GLU A 252 -10.59 6.00 17.07
N LEU A 253 -11.78 5.79 16.51
CA LEU A 253 -12.12 6.13 15.13
C LEU A 253 -11.91 7.62 14.83
N LEU A 254 -12.32 8.49 15.74
CA LEU A 254 -12.16 9.95 15.62
C LEU A 254 -10.69 10.36 15.47
N THR A 255 -9.75 9.64 16.11
CA THR A 255 -8.31 9.94 15.97
C THR A 255 -7.79 9.72 14.53
N PHE A 256 -8.54 8.96 13.72
CA PHE A 256 -8.24 8.72 12.30
C PHE A 256 -9.14 9.53 11.35
N GLY A 257 -9.92 10.47 11.89
CA GLY A 257 -10.84 11.31 11.11
C GLY A 257 -12.12 10.60 10.70
N ILE A 258 -12.50 9.53 11.39
CA ILE A 258 -13.73 8.75 11.15
C ILE A 258 -14.68 9.00 12.31
N ASP A 259 -15.84 9.56 12.03
CA ASP A 259 -16.94 9.74 12.97
C ASP A 259 -18.00 8.65 12.74
N TYR A 260 -18.73 8.26 13.77
CA TYR A 260 -19.79 7.26 13.66
C TYR A 260 -21.02 7.70 14.45
N ASP A 261 -22.15 7.85 13.76
CA ASP A 261 -23.44 8.13 14.35
C ASP A 261 -24.29 6.85 14.36
N PRO A 262 -24.49 6.23 15.53
CA PRO A 262 -25.29 5.01 15.66
C PRO A 262 -26.80 5.28 15.57
N GLU A 263 -27.26 6.51 15.78
CA GLU A 263 -28.69 6.89 15.83
C GLU A 263 -29.22 7.28 14.46
N GLU A 264 -28.36 7.64 13.51
CA GLU A 264 -28.79 7.95 12.15
C GLU A 264 -29.11 6.64 11.41
N GLY A 265 -30.39 6.33 11.23
CA GLY A 265 -30.86 5.10 10.57
C GLY A 265 -30.30 3.83 11.23
N ASP A 266 -29.61 2.99 10.44
CA ASP A 266 -28.91 1.79 10.93
C ASP A 266 -27.46 2.03 11.31
N GLY A 267 -27.04 3.28 11.40
CA GLY A 267 -25.69 3.74 11.67
C GLY A 267 -24.97 4.25 10.42
N PHE A 268 -24.29 5.38 10.56
CA PHE A 268 -23.52 5.98 9.49
C PHE A 268 -22.11 6.36 9.94
N PHE A 269 -21.16 6.16 9.05
CA PHE A 269 -19.81 6.69 9.18
C PHE A 269 -19.65 7.96 8.35
N TYR A 270 -18.89 8.91 8.91
CA TYR A 270 -18.47 10.15 8.26
C TYR A 270 -16.96 10.20 8.25
N TYR A 271 -16.35 10.24 7.08
CA TYR A 271 -14.90 10.32 6.96
C TYR A 271 -14.47 11.73 6.62
N ARG A 272 -13.88 12.44 7.57
CA ARG A 272 -13.37 13.82 7.40
C ARG A 272 -12.01 13.84 6.70
N GLY A 273 -11.38 12.68 6.52
CA GLY A 273 -10.03 12.55 5.99
C GLY A 273 -8.98 12.49 7.08
N ASN A 274 -7.78 12.02 6.69
CA ASN A 274 -6.60 11.99 7.54
C ASN A 274 -5.42 12.59 6.77
N GLU A 275 -4.76 13.61 7.34
CA GLU A 275 -3.67 14.34 6.69
C GLU A 275 -2.39 13.52 6.53
N ASN A 276 -2.21 12.50 7.36
CA ASN A 276 -1.07 11.60 7.31
C ASN A 276 -1.26 10.43 6.32
N VAL A 277 -2.41 10.39 5.64
CA VAL A 277 -2.70 9.41 4.59
C VAL A 277 -2.55 10.07 3.23
N SER A 278 -1.66 9.51 2.42
CA SER A 278 -1.37 10.02 1.08
C SER A 278 -1.78 9.00 0.01
N PHE A 279 -2.36 9.51 -1.08
CA PHE A 279 -2.56 8.74 -2.29
C PHE A 279 -1.33 8.89 -3.18
N ILE A 280 -0.76 7.77 -3.59
CA ILE A 280 0.45 7.73 -4.40
C ILE A 280 0.02 7.28 -5.81
N PRO A 281 -0.05 8.22 -6.77
CA PRO A 281 -0.45 7.90 -8.14
C PRO A 281 0.63 7.11 -8.86
N SER A 282 0.26 6.41 -9.94
CA SER A 282 1.24 5.87 -10.86
C SER A 282 1.98 7.01 -11.56
N LEU A 283 3.29 6.97 -11.51
CA LEU A 283 4.15 7.94 -12.19
C LEU A 283 4.04 7.81 -13.72
N PHE A 284 3.64 6.63 -14.22
CA PHE A 284 3.70 6.25 -15.64
C PHE A 284 2.33 5.99 -16.28
N LYS A 285 1.24 6.55 -15.75
CA LYS A 285 -0.04 6.45 -16.46
C LYS A 285 0.04 7.21 -17.77
N ASN A 286 0.11 6.45 -18.88
CA ASN A 286 -0.06 6.96 -20.23
C ASN A 286 -1.32 7.82 -20.33
N SER A 287 -1.13 8.98 -20.93
CA SER A 287 -2.13 9.98 -21.23
C SER A 287 -3.23 9.46 -22.18
N SER A 288 -4.23 8.78 -21.62
CA SER A 288 -5.54 8.71 -22.27
C SER A 288 -6.60 8.87 -21.21
N THR A 289 -7.15 10.09 -21.19
CA THR A 289 -8.42 10.48 -20.59
C THR A 289 -8.67 10.12 -19.13
N ASN A 290 -8.17 10.95 -18.21
CA ASN A 290 -9.01 11.48 -17.11
C ASN A 290 -8.23 12.57 -16.37
N LYS A 291 -8.77 13.79 -16.41
CA LYS A 291 -8.25 14.94 -15.66
C LYS A 291 -8.32 14.66 -14.16
N LEU A 292 -7.19 14.27 -13.57
CA LEU A 292 -7.02 14.25 -12.11
C LEU A 292 -6.80 15.66 -11.59
N PRO A 293 -7.23 15.98 -10.36
CA PRO A 293 -7.03 17.30 -9.78
C PRO A 293 -5.53 17.66 -9.70
N ILE A 294 -5.25 18.90 -9.98
CA ILE A 294 -3.93 19.49 -10.21
C ILE A 294 -2.97 19.40 -9.01
N GLU A 295 -3.47 19.22 -7.80
CA GLU A 295 -2.69 19.21 -6.55
C GLU A 295 -1.73 18.02 -6.38
N ILE A 296 -1.91 16.93 -7.13
CA ILE A 296 -1.10 15.69 -6.98
C ILE A 296 0.24 15.77 -7.73
N LYS A 297 0.44 16.78 -8.57
CA LYS A 297 1.66 16.93 -9.40
C LYS A 297 2.84 17.63 -8.72
N ILE A 298 2.66 18.18 -7.53
CA ILE A 298 3.70 18.96 -6.85
C ILE A 298 4.78 18.08 -6.20
N SER A 299 4.45 16.84 -5.81
CA SER A 299 5.43 15.90 -5.22
C SER A 299 6.39 15.25 -6.20
N SER A 300 6.23 15.47 -7.52
CA SER A 300 7.00 14.76 -8.52
C SER A 300 8.44 15.29 -8.72
N ILE A 301 8.69 16.55 -8.44
CA ILE A 301 10.04 17.12 -8.58
C ILE A 301 10.94 16.71 -7.41
N GLU A 302 10.40 16.64 -6.21
CA GLU A 302 11.11 16.17 -5.01
C GLU A 302 11.59 14.71 -5.15
N TYR A 303 11.00 13.94 -6.04
CA TYR A 303 11.42 12.59 -6.39
C TYR A 303 12.87 12.51 -6.86
N PHE A 304 13.36 13.54 -7.53
CA PHE A 304 14.73 13.55 -8.06
C PHE A 304 15.78 13.92 -7.02
N ILE A 305 15.40 14.47 -5.87
CA ILE A 305 16.34 14.80 -4.79
C ILE A 305 16.99 13.53 -4.25
N GLY A 306 18.31 13.52 -4.17
CA GLY A 306 19.11 12.36 -3.78
C GLY A 306 19.37 11.36 -4.91
N LYS A 307 18.84 11.57 -6.11
CA LYS A 307 19.10 10.71 -7.27
C LYS A 307 20.43 11.11 -7.94
N LYS A 308 21.08 10.08 -8.51
CA LYS A 308 22.33 10.23 -9.26
C LYS A 308 22.10 10.09 -10.75
N PHE A 309 22.70 10.95 -11.55
CA PHE A 309 22.70 10.86 -13.00
C PHE A 309 24.10 11.02 -13.56
N ILE A 310 24.32 10.50 -14.76
CA ILE A 310 25.58 10.61 -15.48
C ILE A 310 25.38 11.56 -16.66
N THR A 311 26.26 12.51 -16.79
CA THR A 311 26.31 13.40 -17.96
C THR A 311 27.09 12.76 -19.11
N THR A 312 26.97 13.32 -20.30
CA THR A 312 27.65 12.85 -21.52
C THR A 312 29.19 12.84 -21.40
N ASP A 313 29.76 13.57 -20.44
CA ASP A 313 31.18 13.58 -20.11
C ASP A 313 31.56 12.55 -19.01
N ASN A 314 30.67 11.59 -18.73
CA ASN A 314 30.83 10.51 -17.74
C ASN A 314 31.02 11.00 -16.30
N LYS A 315 30.58 12.21 -15.96
CA LYS A 315 30.54 12.66 -14.58
C LYS A 315 29.23 12.26 -13.90
N ILE A 316 29.33 11.87 -12.64
CA ILE A 316 28.19 11.50 -11.80
C ILE A 316 27.80 12.72 -10.98
N TYR A 317 26.53 13.06 -10.97
CA TYR A 317 25.96 14.14 -10.18
C TYR A 317 24.83 13.64 -9.31
N THR A 318 24.80 14.09 -8.04
CA THR A 318 23.72 13.81 -7.09
C THR A 318 22.88 15.07 -6.91
N ILE A 319 21.59 15.01 -7.17
CA ILE A 319 20.67 16.16 -7.01
C ILE A 319 20.44 16.42 -5.53
N LEU A 320 20.82 17.59 -5.04
CA LEU A 320 20.58 18.03 -3.66
C LEU A 320 19.27 18.80 -3.52
N LYS A 321 19.00 19.68 -4.49
CA LYS A 321 17.85 20.60 -4.42
C LYS A 321 17.47 21.08 -5.82
N ILE A 322 16.20 21.45 -5.97
CA ILE A 322 15.68 22.06 -7.19
C ILE A 322 14.99 23.36 -6.78
N ASP A 323 15.53 24.48 -7.19
CA ASP A 323 14.98 25.82 -6.93
C ASP A 323 14.48 26.46 -8.24
N PHE A 324 13.49 27.31 -8.13
CA PHE A 324 12.98 28.12 -9.25
C PHE A 324 13.38 29.59 -9.04
N ASP A 325 13.69 30.28 -10.12
CA ASP A 325 13.87 31.72 -10.06
C ASP A 325 12.54 32.46 -9.83
N VAL A 326 12.62 33.70 -9.44
CA VAL A 326 11.44 34.51 -9.05
C VAL A 326 10.44 34.65 -10.20
N ASP A 327 10.92 34.68 -11.42
CA ASP A 327 10.10 34.87 -12.64
C ASP A 327 9.69 33.55 -13.27
N LEU A 328 10.02 32.42 -12.67
CA LEU A 328 9.75 31.05 -13.17
C LEU A 328 10.31 30.79 -14.58
N THR A 329 11.34 31.52 -14.99
CA THR A 329 12.00 31.33 -16.30
C THR A 329 13.08 30.28 -16.28
N LYS A 330 13.58 29.92 -15.09
CA LYS A 330 14.63 28.94 -14.89
C LYS A 330 14.40 28.09 -13.65
N ALA A 331 14.77 26.82 -13.73
CA ALA A 331 15.00 26.00 -12.55
C ALA A 331 16.49 25.73 -12.39
N ILE A 332 16.99 25.81 -11.18
CA ILE A 332 18.38 25.55 -10.80
C ILE A 332 18.39 24.23 -10.02
N VAL A 333 19.03 23.23 -10.59
CA VAL A 333 19.23 21.93 -9.95
C VAL A 333 20.62 21.92 -9.33
N LEU A 334 20.67 22.06 -8.02
CA LEU A 334 21.91 22.02 -7.25
C LEU A 334 22.41 20.59 -7.10
N THR A 335 23.71 20.36 -7.32
CA THR A 335 24.31 19.03 -7.19
C THR A 335 25.39 18.99 -6.12
N GLU A 336 25.63 17.81 -5.55
CA GLU A 336 26.62 17.58 -4.49
C GLU A 336 28.04 17.84 -5.00
N GLU A 337 28.31 17.64 -6.27
CA GLU A 337 29.62 17.83 -6.91
C GLU A 337 29.90 19.28 -7.30
N GLY A 338 29.01 20.21 -6.94
CA GLY A 338 29.19 21.63 -7.11
C GLY A 338 28.97 22.17 -8.53
N GLY A 339 28.31 21.39 -9.37
CA GLY A 339 27.82 21.83 -10.70
C GLY A 339 26.31 22.10 -10.64
N ASP A 340 25.88 23.28 -11.08
CA ASP A 340 24.48 23.60 -11.17
C ASP A 340 23.97 23.31 -12.58
N LEU A 341 22.88 22.54 -12.70
CA LEU A 341 22.17 22.35 -13.94
C LEU A 341 21.05 23.39 -14.05
N ILE A 342 21.12 24.24 -15.06
CA ILE A 342 20.10 25.25 -15.30
C ILE A 342 19.16 24.76 -16.39
N ILE A 343 17.86 24.65 -16.04
CA ILE A 343 16.77 24.27 -16.93
C ILE A 343 15.99 25.53 -17.28
N ASN A 344 15.95 25.91 -18.56
CA ASN A 344 15.13 27.03 -19.03
C ASN A 344 13.66 26.57 -19.08
N ILE A 345 12.78 27.42 -18.59
CA ILE A 345 11.33 27.18 -18.51
C ILE A 345 10.63 28.13 -19.46
N SER A 346 9.67 27.59 -20.20
CA SER A 346 8.85 28.39 -21.13
C SER A 346 7.46 28.73 -20.59
N SER A 347 7.10 28.13 -19.45
CA SER A 347 5.77 28.24 -18.85
C SER A 347 5.66 29.49 -17.97
N SER A 348 4.47 30.13 -18.02
CA SER A 348 4.18 31.36 -17.26
C SER A 348 3.57 31.12 -15.87
N ASN A 349 3.40 29.89 -15.45
CA ASN A 349 2.86 29.53 -14.13
C ASN A 349 3.65 28.40 -13.48
N GLU A 350 3.67 28.38 -12.14
CA GLU A 350 4.46 27.47 -11.33
C GLU A 350 4.17 25.96 -11.60
N ILE A 351 2.91 25.63 -11.90
CA ILE A 351 2.49 24.24 -12.13
C ILE A 351 3.08 23.70 -13.43
N ASP A 352 3.01 24.49 -14.49
CA ASP A 352 3.52 24.08 -15.79
C ASP A 352 5.05 24.16 -15.83
N ALA A 353 5.65 25.12 -15.13
CA ALA A 353 7.09 25.19 -14.91
C ALA A 353 7.62 23.91 -14.21
N LYS A 354 6.97 23.46 -13.15
CA LYS A 354 7.31 22.20 -12.48
C LYS A 354 7.16 20.98 -13.40
N LYS A 355 6.18 20.96 -14.28
CA LYS A 355 6.03 19.89 -15.29
C LYS A 355 7.15 19.87 -16.32
N GLU A 356 7.58 21.05 -16.79
CA GLU A 356 8.68 21.16 -17.75
C GLU A 356 9.98 20.64 -17.12
N VAL A 357 10.29 21.07 -15.90
CA VAL A 357 11.46 20.60 -15.14
C VAL A 357 11.39 19.10 -14.90
N TYR A 358 10.24 18.59 -14.48
CA TYR A 358 10.04 17.16 -14.31
C TYR A 358 10.33 16.38 -15.60
N LYS A 359 9.75 16.83 -16.71
CA LYS A 359 9.94 16.19 -18.03
C LYS A 359 11.40 16.21 -18.48
N TYR A 360 12.11 17.31 -18.22
CA TYR A 360 13.51 17.43 -18.55
C TYR A 360 14.36 16.46 -17.71
N LEU A 361 14.19 16.43 -16.41
CA LEU A 361 14.90 15.53 -15.51
C LEU A 361 14.58 14.06 -15.81
N ASP A 362 13.33 13.73 -16.07
CA ASP A 362 12.91 12.39 -16.46
C ASP A 362 13.58 11.93 -17.76
N GLY A 363 13.68 12.80 -18.75
CA GLY A 363 14.45 12.56 -19.97
C GLY A 363 15.93 12.31 -19.69
N LEU A 364 16.54 13.13 -18.86
CA LEU A 364 17.95 13.04 -18.50
C LEU A 364 18.29 11.73 -17.78
N PHE A 365 17.41 11.29 -16.86
CA PHE A 365 17.54 10.00 -16.17
C PHE A 365 17.26 8.80 -17.09
N SER A 366 16.42 8.96 -18.09
CA SER A 366 16.11 7.91 -19.08
C SER A 366 17.26 7.67 -20.06
N GLU A 367 18.03 8.74 -20.39
CA GLU A 367 19.17 8.66 -21.30
C GLU A 367 20.47 8.21 -20.61
N SER A 368 20.63 8.53 -19.32
CA SER A 368 21.92 8.33 -18.63
C SER A 368 22.12 6.95 -18.00
N GLY A 369 21.10 6.12 -17.90
CA GLY A 369 21.18 4.84 -17.19
C GLY A 369 21.41 5.02 -15.67
N PHE A 370 20.59 4.38 -14.85
CA PHE A 370 20.76 4.46 -13.40
C PHE A 370 22.05 3.81 -12.93
N ILE A 371 22.85 4.55 -12.15
CA ILE A 371 23.80 3.94 -11.22
C ILE A 371 23.12 3.83 -9.86
N SER A 372 22.92 2.58 -9.42
CA SER A 372 22.43 2.25 -8.08
C SER A 372 23.43 2.61 -6.99
#